data_0250ed8cc803d14695314e115f9a74dd
#
_entry.id   0250ed8cc803d14695314e115f9a74dd
#
_cell.length_a   1.000
_cell.length_b   1.000
_cell.length_c   1.000
_cell.angle_alpha   90.00
_cell.angle_beta   90.00
_cell.angle_gamma   90.00
#
_symmetry.space_group_name_H-M   'P 1'
#
loop_
_entity.id
_entity.type
_entity.pdbx_description
1 polymer ?
#
loop_
_entity_poly.entity_id
_entity_poly.type
_entity_poly.pdbx_seq_one_letter_code
_entity_poly.pdbx_strand_id
1 'polypeptide(L)'
;MSANESISRRHLLAAAVGGTLGVAAGPVRAAQAAPLTVAAFPLVDVIAKDLLKGWAQRHPEVRTQVISRQYDDHHTAMTTALSTSGHLPDVIALETSYLGRFSLGTGLEDLSAPAFGAERFRDRFVSFAIDTARNRDGRIVAMPSDIGPGSLFYRVDLLAQAGLKEDDLTRSWESYVEAGAQLKARTGAYLIGDVRLLKNMVVRGGTPAGEGQFFDNQGRAQVTSPRFVRAFELARKVRQMGLDARVEVWQNDWAEMLKRGRLATEMSGGWMAGQMANWVAPGTAGKWRVAQLPENTYCSYGGTYYAIPRRSAPEKKQLAWQLVQELTMDRQRQLDAFRSQDAFPALLAAQDDAFFDQPVPFLGGQHARVLWRDAARRIPVVKMHKQHKFADEVVDAELDNVLEYGKPIPKALEDAQALLVHRANR
;
A
#
# COMPACT_ATOMS: atom_id res chain seq x y z
N MET A 1 -32.54 61.27 21.05
CA MET A 1 -32.72 62.37 20.11
C MET A 1 -32.55 61.78 18.75
N SER A 2 -33.65 61.41 18.14
CA SER A 2 -34.43 62.01 17.05
C SER A 2 -33.58 62.18 15.79
N ALA A 3 -33.96 61.81 14.57
CA ALA A 3 -35.30 61.56 14.04
C ALA A 3 -35.19 60.75 12.75
N ASN A 4 -36.21 60.00 12.54
CA ASN A 4 -36.88 59.61 11.28
C ASN A 4 -36.83 60.66 10.16
N GLU A 5 -36.72 60.22 8.93
CA GLU A 5 -37.64 60.70 7.86
C GLU A 5 -37.67 59.77 6.64
N SER A 6 -38.84 59.27 6.40
CA SER A 6 -39.36 58.62 5.21
C SER A 6 -39.91 59.65 4.24
N ILE A 7 -39.77 59.41 2.91
CA ILE A 7 -40.63 60.02 1.85
C ILE A 7 -40.35 59.15 0.61
N SER A 8 -41.28 58.39 0.15
CA SER A 8 -42.55 58.55 -0.59
C SER A 8 -42.40 58.43 -2.12
N ARG A 9 -43.20 57.51 -2.64
CA ARG A 9 -43.45 57.17 -4.05
C ARG A 9 -44.08 58.32 -4.83
N ARG A 10 -43.85 58.30 -6.14
CA ARG A 10 -44.60 58.84 -7.28
C ARG A 10 -43.86 59.90 -8.09
N HIS A 11 -43.51 59.58 -9.35
CA HIS A 11 -44.21 60.01 -10.52
C HIS A 11 -43.66 59.39 -11.82
N LEU A 12 -44.58 58.94 -12.62
CA LEU A 12 -44.58 58.47 -13.98
C LEU A 12 -44.21 59.57 -14.99
N LEU A 13 -43.58 59.21 -16.08
CA LEU A 13 -44.06 59.24 -17.47
C LEU A 13 -42.88 59.37 -18.47
N ALA A 14 -42.78 58.37 -19.29
CA ALA A 14 -42.63 58.32 -20.76
C ALA A 14 -41.65 59.25 -21.50
N ALA A 15 -40.65 58.62 -22.15
CA ALA A 15 -40.23 58.92 -23.48
C ALA A 15 -39.70 57.67 -24.17
N ALA A 16 -40.42 57.16 -25.13
CA ALA A 16 -40.00 56.10 -26.03
C ALA A 16 -39.01 56.70 -27.07
N VAL A 17 -37.76 56.23 -27.05
CA VAL A 17 -36.81 56.36 -28.14
C VAL A 17 -36.30 54.98 -28.50
N GLY A 18 -36.67 54.51 -29.71
CA GLY A 18 -36.22 53.21 -30.23
C GLY A 18 -34.71 53.19 -30.44
N GLY A 19 -34.06 52.39 -29.65
CA GLY A 19 -32.69 51.98 -29.81
C GLY A 19 -32.66 50.45 -29.96
N THR A 20 -32.35 49.93 -31.11
CA THR A 20 -32.03 48.57 -31.40
C THR A 20 -30.80 48.19 -30.57
N LEU A 21 -31.01 47.65 -29.37
CA LEU A 21 -29.94 47.00 -28.60
C LEU A 21 -29.55 45.71 -29.32
N GLY A 22 -28.52 45.78 -30.13
CA GLY A 22 -27.78 44.63 -30.59
C GLY A 22 -27.22 43.91 -29.35
N VAL A 23 -27.84 42.82 -28.98
CA VAL A 23 -27.27 41.88 -27.97
C VAL A 23 -26.01 41.30 -28.63
N ALA A 24 -24.86 41.88 -28.35
CA ALA A 24 -23.59 41.26 -28.62
C ALA A 24 -23.56 39.98 -27.76
N ALA A 25 -23.88 38.85 -28.39
CA ALA A 25 -23.61 37.55 -27.81
C ALA A 25 -22.07 37.44 -27.63
N GLY A 26 -21.60 37.82 -26.44
CA GLY A 26 -20.24 37.53 -26.02
C GLY A 26 -19.99 36.02 -26.18
N PRO A 27 -18.77 35.61 -26.55
CA PRO A 27 -18.49 34.19 -26.67
C PRO A 27 -18.86 33.52 -25.37
N VAL A 28 -19.86 32.63 -25.40
CA VAL A 28 -20.17 31.72 -24.33
C VAL A 28 -18.88 30.93 -24.10
N ARG A 29 -18.12 31.29 -23.07
CA ARG A 29 -16.97 30.56 -22.66
C ARG A 29 -17.49 29.17 -22.31
N ALA A 30 -17.27 28.22 -23.22
CA ALA A 30 -17.63 26.83 -22.97
C ALA A 30 -17.09 26.48 -21.57
N ALA A 31 -17.98 26.09 -20.67
CA ALA A 31 -17.58 25.68 -19.31
C ALA A 31 -16.47 24.63 -19.46
N GLN A 32 -15.27 24.98 -19.06
CA GLN A 32 -14.13 24.12 -19.24
C GLN A 32 -14.41 22.80 -18.48
N ALA A 33 -14.45 21.67 -19.20
CA ALA A 33 -14.75 20.38 -18.63
C ALA A 33 -13.87 20.12 -17.37
N ALA A 34 -14.48 19.58 -16.33
CA ALA A 34 -13.76 19.27 -15.10
C ALA A 34 -12.61 18.27 -15.37
N PRO A 35 -11.43 18.43 -14.75
CA PRO A 35 -10.29 17.57 -15.03
C PRO A 35 -10.56 16.10 -14.70
N LEU A 36 -9.89 15.19 -15.41
CA LEU A 36 -9.76 13.79 -15.01
C LEU A 36 -8.80 13.73 -13.81
N THR A 37 -9.27 13.23 -12.69
CA THR A 37 -8.55 13.30 -11.40
C THR A 37 -8.05 11.94 -10.94
N VAL A 38 -6.79 11.89 -10.48
CA VAL A 38 -6.18 10.72 -9.84
C VAL A 38 -5.84 11.08 -8.39
N ALA A 39 -6.42 10.38 -7.43
CA ALA A 39 -6.02 10.52 -6.03
C ALA A 39 -4.96 9.48 -5.68
N ALA A 40 -3.86 9.92 -5.09
CA ALA A 40 -2.71 9.08 -4.76
C ALA A 40 -1.99 9.56 -3.49
N PHE A 41 -1.12 8.71 -2.96
CA PHE A 41 -0.26 8.96 -1.81
C PHE A 41 1.21 9.05 -2.25
N PRO A 42 2.17 9.44 -1.38
CA PRO A 42 3.56 9.65 -1.74
C PRO A 42 4.20 8.47 -2.49
N LEU A 43 5.07 8.75 -3.44
CA LEU A 43 5.68 7.89 -4.44
C LEU A 43 4.71 7.49 -5.56
N VAL A 44 3.52 6.99 -5.23
CA VAL A 44 2.48 6.65 -6.21
C VAL A 44 1.97 7.89 -6.93
N ASP A 45 1.91 9.03 -6.24
CA ASP A 45 1.56 10.32 -6.85
C ASP A 45 2.63 10.82 -7.84
N VAL A 46 3.91 10.51 -7.58
CA VAL A 46 5.01 10.83 -8.51
C VAL A 46 4.87 10.01 -9.80
N ILE A 47 4.61 8.71 -9.68
CA ILE A 47 4.35 7.81 -10.82
C ILE A 47 3.15 8.32 -11.63
N ALA A 48 2.05 8.67 -10.98
CA ALA A 48 0.85 9.19 -11.64
C ALA A 48 1.13 10.52 -12.34
N LYS A 49 1.85 11.45 -11.72
CA LYS A 49 2.23 12.75 -12.32
C LYS A 49 3.09 12.58 -13.57
N ASP A 50 4.04 11.65 -13.53
CA ASP A 50 4.91 11.37 -14.69
C ASP A 50 4.13 10.77 -15.85
N LEU A 51 3.25 9.81 -15.58
CA LEU A 51 2.38 9.23 -16.59
C LEU A 51 1.48 10.31 -17.23
N LEU A 52 0.87 11.16 -16.41
CA LEU A 52 -0.06 12.19 -16.88
C LEU A 52 0.59 13.25 -17.78
N LYS A 53 1.91 13.49 -17.66
CA LYS A 53 2.63 14.36 -18.64
C LYS A 53 2.54 13.80 -20.07
N GLY A 54 2.80 12.51 -20.24
CA GLY A 54 2.67 11.85 -21.54
C GLY A 54 1.22 11.66 -21.98
N TRP A 55 0.31 11.44 -21.04
CA TRP A 55 -1.13 11.38 -21.31
C TRP A 55 -1.65 12.69 -21.91
N ALA A 56 -1.33 13.83 -21.29
CA ALA A 56 -1.76 15.15 -21.77
C ALA A 56 -1.30 15.47 -23.19
N GLN A 57 -0.18 14.92 -23.64
CA GLN A 57 0.27 15.08 -25.04
C GLN A 57 -0.61 14.31 -26.04
N ARG A 58 -1.14 13.15 -25.66
CA ARG A 58 -2.01 12.31 -26.49
C ARG A 58 -3.48 12.68 -26.40
N HIS A 59 -3.87 13.32 -25.29
CA HIS A 59 -5.24 13.73 -24.98
C HIS A 59 -5.28 15.22 -24.59
N PRO A 60 -4.92 16.14 -25.51
CA PRO A 60 -4.82 17.57 -25.21
C PRO A 60 -6.18 18.19 -24.82
N GLU A 61 -7.28 17.55 -25.20
CA GLU A 61 -8.65 17.94 -24.85
C GLU A 61 -9.02 17.59 -23.40
N VAL A 62 -8.26 16.67 -22.75
CA VAL A 62 -8.52 16.18 -21.39
C VAL A 62 -7.55 16.81 -20.40
N ARG A 63 -8.04 17.72 -19.57
CA ARG A 63 -7.25 18.20 -18.43
C ARG A 63 -7.14 17.10 -17.39
N THR A 64 -5.97 16.99 -16.77
CA THR A 64 -5.70 15.98 -15.74
C THR A 64 -5.19 16.63 -14.45
N GLN A 65 -5.45 16.00 -13.31
CA GLN A 65 -4.97 16.46 -12.01
C GLN A 65 -4.66 15.28 -11.09
N VAL A 66 -3.49 15.32 -10.42
CA VAL A 66 -3.18 14.42 -9.32
C VAL A 66 -3.51 15.11 -8.00
N ILE A 67 -4.31 14.44 -7.18
CA ILE A 67 -4.64 14.84 -5.80
C ILE A 67 -3.76 14.03 -4.86
N SER A 68 -2.69 14.65 -4.36
CA SER A 68 -1.70 14.02 -3.49
C SER A 68 -2.00 14.33 -2.02
N ARG A 69 -1.96 13.30 -1.16
CA ARG A 69 -2.09 13.40 0.31
C ARG A 69 -1.13 12.44 0.97
N GLN A 70 -0.77 12.69 2.22
CA GLN A 70 -0.03 11.72 3.02
C GLN A 70 -0.81 10.39 3.11
N TYR A 71 -0.10 9.30 3.36
CA TYR A 71 -0.64 7.94 3.23
C TYR A 71 -1.95 7.74 4.03
N ASP A 72 -1.97 8.07 5.31
CA ASP A 72 -3.15 7.89 6.16
C ASP A 72 -4.27 8.88 5.82
N ASP A 73 -3.91 10.14 5.53
CA ASP A 73 -4.85 11.18 5.10
C ASP A 73 -5.53 10.81 3.77
N HIS A 74 -4.77 10.21 2.84
CA HIS A 74 -5.31 9.74 1.58
C HIS A 74 -6.38 8.68 1.78
N HIS A 75 -6.08 7.61 2.53
CA HIS A 75 -7.00 6.51 2.73
C HIS A 75 -8.22 6.90 3.58
N THR A 76 -8.04 7.80 4.54
CA THR A 76 -9.12 8.39 5.33
C THR A 76 -10.04 9.24 4.45
N ALA A 77 -9.47 10.12 3.61
CA ALA A 77 -10.24 10.94 2.68
C ALA A 77 -11.01 10.09 1.66
N MET A 78 -10.40 9.02 1.12
CA MET A 78 -11.07 8.10 0.19
C MET A 78 -12.19 7.32 0.88
N THR A 79 -12.00 6.92 2.13
CA THR A 79 -13.07 6.29 2.93
C THR A 79 -14.29 7.21 3.05
N THR A 80 -14.06 8.46 3.38
CA THR A 80 -15.12 9.47 3.51
C THR A 80 -15.78 9.75 2.16
N ALA A 81 -14.98 10.00 1.11
CA ALA A 81 -15.49 10.29 -0.23
C ALA A 81 -16.37 9.17 -0.79
N LEU A 82 -15.95 7.90 -0.66
CA LEU A 82 -16.73 6.74 -1.10
C LEU A 82 -18.01 6.53 -0.29
N SER A 83 -18.02 6.92 1.00
CA SER A 83 -19.20 6.81 1.85
C SER A 83 -20.23 7.89 1.58
N THR A 84 -19.78 9.13 1.34
CA THR A 84 -20.66 10.31 1.16
C THR A 84 -20.94 10.65 -0.29
N SER A 85 -20.16 10.10 -1.23
CA SER A 85 -20.14 10.47 -2.66
C SER A 85 -19.75 11.93 -2.93
N GLY A 86 -19.17 12.61 -1.93
CA GLY A 86 -18.65 13.96 -2.07
C GLY A 86 -17.20 13.96 -2.54
N HIS A 87 -16.88 14.80 -3.52
CA HIS A 87 -15.51 15.00 -4.02
C HIS A 87 -14.78 13.71 -4.43
N LEU A 88 -15.49 12.81 -5.13
CA LEU A 88 -14.91 11.58 -5.66
C LEU A 88 -13.90 11.90 -6.77
N PRO A 89 -12.66 11.39 -6.72
CA PRO A 89 -11.75 11.39 -7.85
C PRO A 89 -12.25 10.40 -8.92
N ASP A 90 -11.70 10.51 -10.12
CA ASP A 90 -12.04 9.59 -11.22
C ASP A 90 -11.27 8.27 -11.12
N VAL A 91 -10.05 8.31 -10.60
CA VAL A 91 -9.19 7.15 -10.29
C VAL A 91 -8.65 7.28 -8.88
N ILE A 92 -8.62 6.17 -8.14
CA ILE A 92 -8.07 6.09 -6.78
C ILE A 92 -6.93 5.08 -6.75
N ALA A 93 -5.78 5.48 -6.21
CA ALA A 93 -4.74 4.55 -5.78
C ALA A 93 -5.08 4.02 -4.39
N LEU A 94 -5.01 2.70 -4.20
CA LEU A 94 -5.31 2.01 -2.94
C LEU A 94 -4.13 1.11 -2.56
N GLU A 95 -3.68 1.21 -1.32
CA GLU A 95 -2.75 0.21 -0.80
C GLU A 95 -3.50 -1.08 -0.44
N THR A 96 -2.82 -2.21 -0.56
CA THR A 96 -3.39 -3.57 -0.43
C THR A 96 -4.24 -3.77 0.82
N SER A 97 -3.82 -3.27 1.99
CA SER A 97 -4.54 -3.46 3.27
C SER A 97 -5.89 -2.76 3.34
N TYR A 98 -6.09 -1.73 2.50
CA TYR A 98 -7.35 -1.00 2.39
C TYR A 98 -8.30 -1.61 1.36
N LEU A 99 -7.80 -2.46 0.46
CA LEU A 99 -8.57 -3.01 -0.65
C LEU A 99 -9.84 -3.73 -0.17
N GLY A 100 -9.74 -4.53 0.89
CA GLY A 100 -10.89 -5.24 1.48
C GLY A 100 -12.01 -4.32 1.94
N ARG A 101 -11.68 -3.14 2.48
CA ARG A 101 -12.67 -2.16 2.95
C ARG A 101 -13.46 -1.55 1.79
N PHE A 102 -12.78 -1.24 0.70
CA PHE A 102 -13.39 -0.58 -0.45
C PHE A 102 -14.06 -1.56 -1.43
N SER A 103 -13.62 -2.82 -1.46
CA SER A 103 -14.13 -3.84 -2.38
C SER A 103 -15.52 -4.40 -2.00
N LEU A 104 -15.91 -4.31 -0.73
CA LEU A 104 -17.16 -4.93 -0.23
C LEU A 104 -18.41 -4.08 -0.40
N GLY A 105 -18.23 -2.78 -0.63
CA GLY A 105 -19.35 -1.89 -0.87
C GLY A 105 -19.65 -1.74 -2.35
N THR A 106 -20.66 -0.93 -2.65
CA THR A 106 -20.94 -0.45 -4.00
C THR A 106 -20.08 0.78 -4.36
N GLY A 107 -18.95 0.98 -3.65
CA GLY A 107 -18.11 2.16 -3.79
C GLY A 107 -17.23 2.15 -5.03
N LEU A 108 -16.78 0.97 -5.47
CA LEU A 108 -15.91 0.80 -6.62
C LEU A 108 -16.67 0.17 -7.80
N GLU A 109 -16.19 0.45 -9.03
CA GLU A 109 -16.69 -0.19 -10.23
C GLU A 109 -16.35 -1.68 -10.26
N ASP A 110 -17.25 -2.44 -10.89
CA ASP A 110 -17.00 -3.81 -11.31
C ASP A 110 -16.21 -3.77 -12.63
N LEU A 111 -14.89 -3.90 -12.54
CA LEU A 111 -14.01 -3.90 -13.70
C LEU A 111 -14.13 -5.19 -14.52
N SER A 112 -14.76 -6.25 -13.98
CA SER A 112 -15.10 -7.47 -14.74
C SER A 112 -16.27 -7.25 -15.70
N ALA A 113 -17.07 -6.20 -15.51
CA ALA A 113 -18.22 -5.88 -16.37
C ALA A 113 -17.79 -5.67 -17.84
N PRO A 114 -18.67 -5.94 -18.82
CA PRO A 114 -18.34 -5.86 -20.25
C PRO A 114 -17.77 -4.49 -20.67
N ALA A 115 -18.16 -3.41 -20.03
CA ALA A 115 -17.67 -2.06 -20.29
C ALA A 115 -16.16 -1.89 -20.03
N PHE A 116 -15.58 -2.68 -19.13
CA PHE A 116 -14.16 -2.66 -18.75
C PHE A 116 -13.43 -3.93 -19.17
N GLY A 117 -14.03 -5.10 -18.97
CA GLY A 117 -13.54 -6.39 -19.41
C GLY A 117 -12.19 -6.79 -18.80
N ALA A 118 -11.96 -6.49 -17.51
CA ALA A 118 -10.69 -6.71 -16.83
C ALA A 118 -10.28 -8.20 -16.79
N GLU A 119 -11.23 -9.15 -16.80
CA GLU A 119 -10.95 -10.59 -16.76
C GLU A 119 -10.04 -11.05 -17.91
N ARG A 120 -10.14 -10.45 -19.10
CA ARG A 120 -9.29 -10.78 -20.26
C ARG A 120 -7.81 -10.46 -20.04
N PHE A 121 -7.48 -9.69 -19.03
CA PHE A 121 -6.12 -9.30 -18.70
C PHE A 121 -5.55 -10.07 -17.50
N ARG A 122 -6.32 -10.95 -16.87
CA ARG A 122 -5.94 -11.68 -15.65
C ARG A 122 -4.56 -12.33 -15.75
N ASP A 123 -4.30 -13.05 -16.82
CA ASP A 123 -3.08 -13.82 -17.03
C ASP A 123 -1.85 -12.95 -17.38
N ARG A 124 -2.04 -11.64 -17.52
CA ARG A 124 -0.94 -10.68 -17.68
C ARG A 124 -0.27 -10.30 -16.37
N PHE A 125 -0.89 -10.60 -15.22
CA PHE A 125 -0.44 -10.22 -13.90
C PHE A 125 -0.01 -11.43 -13.07
N VAL A 126 0.83 -11.16 -12.06
CA VAL A 126 1.10 -12.14 -11.03
C VAL A 126 -0.22 -12.55 -10.37
N SER A 127 -0.49 -13.86 -10.28
CA SER A 127 -1.82 -14.39 -9.94
C SER A 127 -2.34 -13.89 -8.58
N PHE A 128 -1.48 -13.88 -7.55
CA PHE A 128 -1.94 -13.41 -6.24
C PHE A 128 -2.40 -11.94 -6.27
N ALA A 129 -1.73 -11.08 -7.06
CA ALA A 129 -2.03 -9.65 -7.10
C ALA A 129 -3.42 -9.39 -7.69
N ILE A 130 -3.71 -9.96 -8.87
CA ILE A 130 -5.01 -9.76 -9.52
C ILE A 130 -6.15 -10.43 -8.73
N ASP A 131 -5.91 -11.60 -8.14
CA ASP A 131 -6.93 -12.32 -7.39
C ASP A 131 -7.21 -11.71 -6.00
N THR A 132 -6.23 -11.01 -5.40
CA THR A 132 -6.47 -10.18 -4.19
C THR A 132 -7.39 -8.98 -4.47
N ALA A 133 -7.44 -8.49 -5.71
CA ALA A 133 -8.34 -7.40 -6.12
C ALA A 133 -9.80 -7.84 -6.36
N ARG A 134 -10.13 -9.10 -6.08
CA ARG A 134 -11.51 -9.60 -6.20
C ARG A 134 -12.33 -9.31 -4.95
N ASN A 135 -13.56 -8.85 -5.16
CA ASN A 135 -14.54 -8.76 -4.11
C ASN A 135 -15.11 -10.16 -3.75
N ARG A 136 -16.07 -10.22 -2.81
CA ARG A 136 -16.70 -11.47 -2.39
C ARG A 136 -17.46 -12.21 -3.50
N ASP A 137 -17.94 -11.46 -4.51
CA ASP A 137 -18.65 -12.01 -5.65
C ASP A 137 -17.69 -12.49 -6.74
N GLY A 138 -16.38 -12.46 -6.48
CA GLY A 138 -15.32 -12.86 -7.42
C GLY A 138 -15.01 -11.82 -8.49
N ARG A 139 -15.59 -10.62 -8.45
CA ARG A 139 -15.41 -9.56 -9.44
C ARG A 139 -14.16 -8.74 -9.16
N ILE A 140 -13.39 -8.43 -10.20
CA ILE A 140 -12.24 -7.53 -10.11
C ILE A 140 -12.74 -6.11 -9.90
N VAL A 141 -12.31 -5.44 -8.82
CA VAL A 141 -12.73 -4.06 -8.47
C VAL A 141 -11.57 -3.05 -8.50
N ALA A 142 -10.35 -3.54 -8.70
CA ALA A 142 -9.15 -2.73 -8.88
C ALA A 142 -8.12 -3.47 -9.72
N MET A 143 -7.19 -2.75 -10.34
CA MET A 143 -6.09 -3.34 -11.11
C MET A 143 -4.77 -3.18 -10.34
N PRO A 144 -3.97 -4.25 -10.18
CA PRO A 144 -2.69 -4.16 -9.49
C PRO A 144 -1.66 -3.40 -10.34
N SER A 145 -0.89 -2.52 -9.70
CA SER A 145 0.22 -1.80 -10.32
C SER A 145 1.55 -2.36 -9.84
N ASP A 146 1.84 -2.20 -8.56
CA ASP A 146 3.04 -2.73 -7.92
C ASP A 146 2.69 -3.70 -6.81
N ILE A 147 3.67 -4.53 -6.47
CA ILE A 147 3.59 -5.56 -5.42
C ILE A 147 4.81 -5.49 -4.52
N GLY A 148 4.70 -6.03 -3.32
CA GLY A 148 5.80 -6.09 -2.36
C GLY A 148 6.19 -7.53 -2.01
N PRO A 149 7.01 -8.24 -2.82
CA PRO A 149 7.53 -9.55 -2.41
C PRO A 149 8.27 -9.45 -1.08
N GLY A 150 7.74 -10.10 -0.04
CA GLY A 150 8.29 -10.05 1.32
C GLY A 150 9.71 -10.59 1.37
N SER A 151 10.60 -9.86 2.03
CA SER A 151 12.05 -10.10 2.02
C SER A 151 12.68 -9.76 3.36
N LEU A 152 13.76 -10.43 3.68
CA LEU A 152 14.64 -10.13 4.80
C LEU A 152 15.88 -9.40 4.31
N PHE A 153 15.97 -8.10 4.58
CA PHE A 153 17.20 -7.33 4.39
C PHE A 153 18.10 -7.50 5.61
N TYR A 154 19.41 -7.70 5.39
CA TYR A 154 20.36 -7.88 6.48
C TYR A 154 21.70 -7.20 6.21
N ARG A 155 22.39 -6.81 7.27
CA ARG A 155 23.72 -6.19 7.27
C ARG A 155 24.79 -7.27 7.23
N VAL A 156 25.41 -7.44 6.06
CA VAL A 156 26.46 -8.46 5.87
C VAL A 156 27.70 -8.21 6.73
N ASP A 157 28.04 -6.97 6.97
CA ASP A 157 29.17 -6.58 7.81
C ASP A 157 28.93 -6.90 9.29
N LEU A 158 27.70 -6.70 9.79
CA LEU A 158 27.35 -7.06 11.18
C LEU A 158 27.25 -8.58 11.36
N LEU A 159 26.73 -9.31 10.38
CA LEU A 159 26.72 -10.76 10.41
C LEU A 159 28.16 -11.31 10.45
N ALA A 160 29.04 -10.82 9.58
CA ALA A 160 30.44 -11.24 9.56
C ALA A 160 31.15 -10.96 10.91
N GLN A 161 30.92 -9.78 11.50
CA GLN A 161 31.44 -9.44 12.83
C GLN A 161 30.91 -10.37 13.93
N ALA A 162 29.66 -10.82 13.82
CA ALA A 162 29.06 -11.76 14.74
C ALA A 162 29.45 -13.22 14.47
N GLY A 163 30.11 -13.54 13.36
CA GLY A 163 30.41 -14.90 12.93
C GLY A 163 29.18 -15.67 12.46
N LEU A 164 28.19 -14.96 11.91
CA LEU A 164 26.93 -15.48 11.41
C LEU A 164 26.90 -15.48 9.87
N LYS A 165 26.04 -16.33 9.31
CA LYS A 165 25.73 -16.44 7.88
C LYS A 165 24.26 -16.19 7.63
N GLU A 166 23.88 -16.02 6.38
CA GLU A 166 22.50 -15.86 5.93
C GLU A 166 21.60 -17.00 6.44
N ASP A 167 22.07 -18.26 6.36
CA ASP A 167 21.31 -19.43 6.80
C ASP A 167 20.91 -19.38 8.29
N ASP A 168 21.74 -18.77 9.14
CA ASP A 168 21.40 -18.58 10.56
C ASP A 168 20.19 -17.67 10.76
N LEU A 169 19.95 -16.73 9.83
CA LEU A 169 18.78 -15.85 9.83
C LEU A 169 17.56 -16.46 9.13
N THR A 170 17.74 -17.38 8.17
CA THR A 170 16.66 -17.77 7.24
C THR A 170 16.14 -19.18 7.44
N ARG A 171 16.87 -20.04 8.16
CA ARG A 171 16.51 -21.45 8.38
C ARG A 171 15.16 -21.63 9.09
N SER A 172 14.92 -20.86 10.16
CA SER A 172 13.64 -20.81 10.87
C SER A 172 13.44 -19.47 11.58
N TRP A 173 12.23 -19.18 12.03
CA TRP A 173 11.96 -18.00 12.85
C TRP A 173 12.68 -18.07 14.21
N GLU A 174 12.83 -19.26 14.77
CA GLU A 174 13.59 -19.49 15.99
C GLU A 174 15.09 -19.24 15.78
N SER A 175 15.68 -19.74 14.67
CA SER A 175 17.09 -19.47 14.34
C SER A 175 17.35 -17.98 14.08
N TYR A 176 16.38 -17.26 13.50
CA TYR A 176 16.45 -15.81 13.36
C TYR A 176 16.59 -15.10 14.72
N VAL A 177 15.81 -15.52 15.72
CA VAL A 177 15.89 -14.94 17.07
C VAL A 177 17.22 -15.31 17.76
N GLU A 178 17.68 -16.56 17.61
CA GLU A 178 18.97 -17.05 18.17
C GLU A 178 20.15 -16.28 17.55
N ALA A 179 20.17 -16.12 16.23
CA ALA A 179 21.14 -15.30 15.53
C ALA A 179 21.11 -13.85 16.04
N GLY A 180 19.93 -13.31 16.32
CA GLY A 180 19.76 -11.99 16.93
C GLY A 180 20.45 -11.84 18.27
N ALA A 181 20.38 -12.85 19.13
CA ALA A 181 21.08 -12.86 20.42
C ALA A 181 22.60 -12.83 20.26
N GLN A 182 23.14 -13.67 19.37
CA GLN A 182 24.58 -13.70 19.07
C GLN A 182 25.04 -12.37 18.45
N LEU A 183 24.26 -11.83 17.50
CA LEU A 183 24.52 -10.56 16.87
C LEU A 183 24.58 -9.42 17.88
N LYS A 184 23.58 -9.34 18.77
CA LYS A 184 23.54 -8.33 19.83
C LYS A 184 24.76 -8.42 20.75
N ALA A 185 25.11 -9.62 21.17
CA ALA A 185 26.25 -9.86 22.06
C ALA A 185 27.60 -9.46 21.42
N ARG A 186 27.77 -9.70 20.12
CA ARG A 186 29.03 -9.46 19.40
C ARG A 186 29.18 -8.05 18.85
N THR A 187 28.08 -7.40 18.44
CA THR A 187 28.12 -6.12 17.73
C THR A 187 27.47 -4.98 18.50
N GLY A 188 26.62 -5.29 19.49
CA GLY A 188 25.76 -4.31 20.15
C GLY A 188 24.57 -3.81 19.29
N ALA A 189 24.46 -4.23 18.03
CA ALA A 189 23.34 -3.88 17.17
C ALA A 189 22.07 -4.65 17.58
N TYR A 190 20.91 -4.06 17.32
CA TYR A 190 19.62 -4.72 17.48
C TYR A 190 19.32 -5.59 16.27
N LEU A 191 18.61 -6.68 16.47
CA LEU A 191 18.18 -7.57 15.42
C LEU A 191 17.20 -6.84 14.48
N ILE A 192 16.18 -6.17 15.04
CA ILE A 192 15.09 -5.53 14.32
C ILE A 192 14.66 -4.22 14.99
N GLY A 193 13.99 -3.34 14.25
CA GLY A 193 13.48 -2.07 14.77
C GLY A 193 12.37 -2.23 15.81
N ASP A 194 11.32 -2.98 15.46
CA ASP A 194 10.19 -3.26 16.35
C ASP A 194 9.65 -4.68 16.12
N VAL A 195 9.23 -5.34 17.20
CA VAL A 195 8.71 -6.72 17.17
C VAL A 195 7.38 -6.86 16.41
N ARG A 196 6.61 -5.77 16.22
CA ARG A 196 5.38 -5.80 15.43
C ARG A 196 5.68 -6.22 13.99
N LEU A 197 6.83 -5.81 13.45
CA LEU A 197 7.24 -6.21 12.11
C LEU A 197 7.46 -7.72 12.03
N LEU A 198 8.17 -8.31 13.02
CA LEU A 198 8.34 -9.76 13.12
C LEU A 198 6.99 -10.48 13.21
N LYS A 199 6.11 -10.04 14.14
CA LYS A 199 4.75 -10.58 14.30
C LYS A 199 4.01 -10.56 12.96
N ASN A 200 4.05 -9.43 12.26
CA ASN A 200 3.36 -9.26 10.97
C ASN A 200 3.86 -10.24 9.90
N MET A 201 5.18 -10.44 9.80
CA MET A 201 5.75 -11.37 8.81
C MET A 201 5.43 -12.83 9.13
N VAL A 202 5.50 -13.23 10.39
CA VAL A 202 5.14 -14.60 10.84
C VAL A 202 3.65 -14.88 10.54
N VAL A 203 2.76 -13.94 10.87
CA VAL A 203 1.32 -14.11 10.61
C VAL A 203 1.02 -14.16 9.11
N ARG A 204 1.60 -13.25 8.32
CA ARG A 204 1.42 -13.21 6.85
C ARG A 204 1.89 -14.50 6.20
N GLY A 205 3.09 -14.94 6.56
CA GLY A 205 3.68 -16.16 6.00
C GLY A 205 2.97 -17.43 6.41
N GLY A 206 2.36 -17.46 7.58
CA GLY A 206 1.54 -18.57 8.08
C GLY A 206 0.08 -18.51 7.62
N THR A 207 -0.30 -17.55 6.75
CA THR A 207 -1.67 -17.45 6.24
C THR A 207 -1.91 -18.47 5.13
N PRO A 208 -2.89 -19.39 5.27
CA PRO A 208 -3.19 -20.38 4.23
C PRO A 208 -3.65 -19.72 2.92
N ALA A 209 -3.29 -20.33 1.80
CA ALA A 209 -3.71 -19.88 0.48
C ALA A 209 -5.24 -19.82 0.37
N GLY A 210 -5.75 -18.70 -0.14
CA GLY A 210 -7.19 -18.48 -0.32
C GLY A 210 -7.94 -18.03 0.93
N GLU A 211 -7.28 -17.94 2.09
CA GLU A 211 -7.83 -17.34 3.32
C GLU A 211 -7.37 -15.88 3.49
N GLY A 212 -7.97 -15.18 4.45
CA GLY A 212 -7.51 -13.87 4.89
C GLY A 212 -6.55 -13.97 6.07
N GLN A 213 -5.78 -12.92 6.28
CA GLN A 213 -4.80 -12.87 7.36
C GLN A 213 -5.45 -12.97 8.75
N PHE A 214 -6.56 -12.27 8.97
CA PHE A 214 -7.28 -12.21 10.26
C PHE A 214 -8.63 -12.92 10.24
N PHE A 215 -9.14 -13.24 9.06
CA PHE A 215 -10.47 -13.83 8.86
C PHE A 215 -10.37 -14.97 7.86
N ASP A 216 -11.14 -16.03 8.09
CA ASP A 216 -11.25 -17.14 7.15
C ASP A 216 -12.12 -16.79 5.92
N ASN A 217 -12.33 -17.76 5.05
CA ASN A 217 -13.14 -17.62 3.84
C ASN A 217 -14.60 -17.28 4.10
N GLN A 218 -15.11 -17.61 5.29
CA GLN A 218 -16.48 -17.31 5.75
C GLN A 218 -16.57 -15.95 6.46
N GLY A 219 -15.44 -15.25 6.62
CA GLY A 219 -15.37 -13.98 7.33
C GLY A 219 -15.36 -14.12 8.86
N ARG A 220 -15.06 -15.31 9.39
CA ARG A 220 -14.90 -15.55 10.82
C ARG A 220 -13.50 -15.17 11.25
N ALA A 221 -13.38 -14.43 12.34
CA ALA A 221 -12.07 -14.08 12.91
C ALA A 221 -11.30 -15.34 13.33
N GLN A 222 -9.98 -15.35 13.12
CA GLN A 222 -9.11 -16.50 13.38
C GLN A 222 -7.79 -16.10 14.07
N VAL A 223 -7.82 -15.06 14.89
CA VAL A 223 -6.61 -14.53 15.53
C VAL A 223 -6.13 -15.37 16.72
N THR A 224 -6.88 -16.40 17.11
CA THR A 224 -6.44 -17.42 18.10
C THR A 224 -5.72 -18.60 17.46
N SER A 225 -5.52 -18.61 16.14
CA SER A 225 -4.88 -19.73 15.45
C SER A 225 -3.38 -19.84 15.79
N PRO A 226 -2.75 -21.02 15.57
CA PRO A 226 -1.36 -21.29 15.96
C PRO A 226 -0.35 -20.27 15.41
N ARG A 227 -0.58 -19.71 14.21
CA ARG A 227 0.32 -18.69 13.63
C ARG A 227 0.36 -17.39 14.45
N PHE A 228 -0.77 -16.98 15.06
CA PHE A 228 -0.80 -15.81 15.94
C PHE A 228 -0.12 -16.12 17.28
N VAL A 229 -0.38 -17.28 17.86
CA VAL A 229 0.30 -17.72 19.10
C VAL A 229 1.81 -17.69 18.90
N ARG A 230 2.32 -18.36 17.84
CA ARG A 230 3.75 -18.36 17.51
C ARG A 230 4.31 -16.95 17.29
N ALA A 231 3.59 -16.11 16.56
CA ALA A 231 4.01 -14.74 16.30
C ALA A 231 4.17 -13.91 17.59
N PHE A 232 3.24 -14.05 18.52
CA PHE A 232 3.28 -13.39 19.84
C PHE A 232 4.40 -13.96 20.73
N GLU A 233 4.61 -15.26 20.72
CA GLU A 233 5.71 -15.90 21.47
C GLU A 233 7.08 -15.44 20.98
N LEU A 234 7.30 -15.39 19.65
CA LEU A 234 8.53 -14.89 19.04
C LEU A 234 8.74 -13.41 19.34
N ALA A 235 7.71 -12.58 19.19
CA ALA A 235 7.77 -11.16 19.51
C ALA A 235 8.11 -10.93 20.99
N ARG A 236 7.47 -11.66 21.91
CA ARG A 236 7.76 -11.59 23.33
C ARG A 236 9.20 -12.03 23.63
N LYS A 237 9.68 -13.12 23.02
CA LYS A 237 11.06 -13.60 23.18
C LYS A 237 12.06 -12.55 22.73
N VAL A 238 11.87 -11.94 21.55
CA VAL A 238 12.73 -10.85 21.03
C VAL A 238 12.76 -9.67 22.00
N ARG A 239 11.60 -9.23 22.51
CA ARG A 239 11.49 -8.12 23.47
C ARG A 239 12.17 -8.44 24.80
N GLN A 240 11.95 -9.64 25.36
CA GLN A 240 12.56 -10.06 26.63
C GLN A 240 14.09 -10.18 26.54
N MET A 241 14.61 -10.56 25.39
CA MET A 241 16.05 -10.64 25.14
C MET A 241 16.68 -9.27 24.75
N GLY A 242 15.88 -8.20 24.66
CA GLY A 242 16.34 -6.86 24.26
C GLY A 242 16.89 -6.78 22.83
N LEU A 243 16.33 -7.57 21.92
CA LEU A 243 16.82 -7.68 20.54
C LEU A 243 16.15 -6.68 19.58
N ASP A 244 15.03 -6.09 19.96
CA ASP A 244 14.38 -4.99 19.21
C ASP A 244 14.78 -3.62 19.77
N ALA A 245 14.86 -2.65 18.88
CA ALA A 245 15.26 -1.28 19.24
C ALA A 245 14.10 -0.43 19.77
N ARG A 246 12.86 -0.92 19.69
CA ARG A 246 11.60 -0.21 20.04
C ARG A 246 11.44 1.10 19.26
N VAL A 247 11.83 1.08 18.00
CA VAL A 247 11.67 2.20 17.08
C VAL A 247 10.69 1.82 15.97
N GLU A 248 9.71 2.66 15.79
CA GLU A 248 8.68 2.45 14.78
C GLU A 248 9.24 2.75 13.38
N VAL A 249 8.94 1.87 12.43
CA VAL A 249 9.33 2.02 11.01
C VAL A 249 8.76 3.34 10.45
N TRP A 250 9.53 4.01 9.62
CA TRP A 250 9.24 5.33 9.02
C TRP A 250 9.40 6.54 9.97
N GLN A 251 9.75 6.34 11.22
CA GLN A 251 10.12 7.44 12.10
C GLN A 251 11.61 7.80 11.97
N ASN A 252 11.96 9.02 12.36
CA ASN A 252 13.34 9.52 12.25
C ASN A 252 14.36 8.64 13.00
N ASP A 253 13.98 8.15 14.18
CA ASP A 253 14.85 7.31 15.01
C ASP A 253 15.19 5.99 14.32
N TRP A 254 14.21 5.36 13.66
CA TRP A 254 14.44 4.16 12.86
C TRP A 254 15.43 4.43 11.71
N ALA A 255 15.23 5.51 10.97
CA ALA A 255 16.13 5.88 9.89
C ALA A 255 17.57 6.14 10.39
N GLU A 256 17.71 6.85 11.51
CA GLU A 256 19.01 7.09 12.13
C GLU A 256 19.69 5.79 12.62
N MET A 257 18.92 4.86 13.15
CA MET A 257 19.47 3.56 13.57
C MET A 257 19.95 2.73 12.37
N LEU A 258 19.25 2.76 11.24
CA LEU A 258 19.70 2.14 9.98
C LEU A 258 21.00 2.79 9.48
N LYS A 259 21.05 4.12 9.42
CA LYS A 259 22.25 4.88 8.99
C LYS A 259 23.47 4.54 9.85
N ARG A 260 23.29 4.45 11.15
CA ARG A 260 24.39 4.20 12.11
C ARG A 260 24.75 2.72 12.26
N GLY A 261 24.10 1.81 11.53
CA GLY A 261 24.31 0.38 11.65
C GLY A 261 23.91 -0.21 13.01
N ARG A 262 22.90 0.39 13.64
CA ARG A 262 22.36 -0.09 14.93
C ARG A 262 21.25 -1.10 14.76
N LEU A 263 20.71 -1.25 13.54
CA LEU A 263 19.77 -2.29 13.14
C LEU A 263 20.45 -3.24 12.16
N ALA A 264 20.38 -4.53 12.45
CA ALA A 264 21.05 -5.56 11.66
C ALA A 264 20.15 -6.11 10.54
N THR A 265 18.84 -6.09 10.74
CA THR A 265 17.88 -6.57 9.74
C THR A 265 16.70 -5.63 9.61
N GLU A 266 16.03 -5.73 8.44
CA GLU A 266 14.75 -5.10 8.14
C GLU A 266 13.90 -6.09 7.32
N MET A 267 12.63 -6.24 7.64
CA MET A 267 11.70 -7.08 6.87
C MET A 267 10.69 -6.22 6.14
N SER A 268 10.66 -6.31 4.82
CA SER A 268 9.79 -5.46 4.01
C SER A 268 9.54 -6.07 2.65
N GLY A 269 8.76 -5.38 1.80
CA GLY A 269 8.69 -5.69 0.37
C GLY A 269 9.98 -5.33 -0.36
N GLY A 270 10.21 -5.92 -1.53
CA GLY A 270 11.40 -5.64 -2.36
C GLY A 270 11.64 -4.16 -2.67
N TRP A 271 10.58 -3.35 -2.66
CA TRP A 271 10.62 -1.89 -2.83
C TRP A 271 11.45 -1.14 -1.75
N MET A 272 11.69 -1.75 -0.59
CA MET A 272 12.49 -1.15 0.49
C MET A 272 13.95 -0.91 0.06
N ALA A 273 14.47 -1.66 -0.89
CA ALA A 273 15.83 -1.45 -1.38
C ALA A 273 16.05 -0.04 -1.91
N GLY A 274 15.11 0.47 -2.71
CA GLY A 274 15.18 1.84 -3.20
C GLY A 274 14.94 2.89 -2.14
N GLN A 275 14.02 2.63 -1.20
CA GLN A 275 13.83 3.52 -0.06
C GLN A 275 15.12 3.68 0.75
N MET A 276 15.80 2.58 1.03
CA MET A 276 17.08 2.60 1.76
C MET A 276 18.18 3.28 0.94
N ALA A 277 18.24 3.01 -0.35
CA ALA A 277 19.27 3.55 -1.25
C ALA A 277 19.13 5.06 -1.46
N ASN A 278 17.91 5.58 -1.60
CA ASN A 278 17.66 6.95 -2.04
C ASN A 278 17.33 7.92 -0.89
N TRP A 279 16.73 7.43 0.20
CA TRP A 279 16.15 8.29 1.23
C TRP A 279 16.57 7.93 2.65
N VAL A 280 16.43 6.65 3.04
CA VAL A 280 16.52 6.27 4.44
C VAL A 280 17.97 6.15 4.90
N ALA A 281 18.83 5.42 4.16
CA ALA A 281 20.18 5.12 4.59
C ALA A 281 21.19 4.99 3.42
N PRO A 282 21.28 5.98 2.49
CA PRO A 282 22.14 5.89 1.29
C PRO A 282 23.61 5.64 1.61
N GLY A 283 24.12 6.17 2.73
CA GLY A 283 25.49 5.97 3.19
C GLY A 283 25.83 4.53 3.62
N THR A 284 24.86 3.61 3.59
CA THR A 284 25.05 2.19 3.90
C THR A 284 25.13 1.30 2.66
N ALA A 285 25.25 1.90 1.46
CA ALA A 285 25.38 1.16 0.21
C ALA A 285 26.49 0.09 0.27
N GLY A 286 26.20 -1.07 -0.29
CA GLY A 286 27.10 -2.23 -0.29
C GLY A 286 27.11 -3.07 0.99
N LYS A 287 26.60 -2.55 2.11
CA LYS A 287 26.55 -3.24 3.40
C LYS A 287 25.32 -4.14 3.59
N TRP A 288 24.33 -4.03 2.72
CA TRP A 288 23.09 -4.79 2.78
C TRP A 288 23.08 -5.93 1.77
N ARG A 289 22.38 -7.00 2.14
CA ARG A 289 21.94 -8.07 1.25
C ARG A 289 20.46 -8.35 1.52
N VAL A 290 19.83 -9.07 0.62
CA VAL A 290 18.46 -9.53 0.76
C VAL A 290 18.39 -11.03 0.64
N ALA A 291 17.58 -11.64 1.50
CA ALA A 291 17.26 -13.06 1.46
C ALA A 291 15.75 -13.27 1.45
N GLN A 292 15.32 -14.50 1.18
CA GLN A 292 13.96 -14.92 1.43
C GLN A 292 13.68 -14.87 2.95
N LEU A 293 12.43 -14.60 3.31
CA LEU A 293 12.00 -14.67 4.72
C LEU A 293 12.27 -16.07 5.32
N PRO A 294 12.45 -16.17 6.65
CA PRO A 294 12.69 -17.46 7.29
C PRO A 294 11.70 -18.55 6.89
N GLU A 295 12.16 -19.80 6.87
CA GLU A 295 11.38 -20.99 6.48
C GLU A 295 10.91 -20.96 5.02
N ASN A 296 11.58 -20.23 4.13
CA ASN A 296 11.12 -19.98 2.76
C ASN A 296 9.69 -19.45 2.70
N THR A 297 9.34 -18.57 3.64
CA THR A 297 8.03 -17.95 3.73
C THR A 297 7.83 -16.97 2.58
N TYR A 298 6.70 -17.06 1.87
CA TYR A 298 6.32 -16.17 0.79
C TYR A 298 5.06 -15.39 1.18
N CYS A 299 5.16 -14.08 1.24
CA CYS A 299 4.02 -13.20 1.50
C CYS A 299 4.19 -11.87 0.77
N SER A 300 3.10 -11.14 0.58
CA SER A 300 3.15 -9.76 0.10
C SER A 300 3.20 -8.79 1.28
N TYR A 301 4.04 -7.76 1.15
CA TYR A 301 4.09 -6.63 2.07
C TYR A 301 3.97 -5.32 1.29
N GLY A 302 2.77 -4.72 1.35
CA GLY A 302 2.40 -3.57 0.53
C GLY A 302 2.00 -3.95 -0.91
N GLY A 303 1.85 -2.94 -1.72
CA GLY A 303 1.42 -3.00 -3.11
C GLY A 303 0.28 -2.02 -3.38
N THR A 304 0.23 -1.53 -4.62
CA THR A 304 -0.72 -0.50 -5.05
C THR A 304 -1.68 -1.04 -6.08
N TYR A 305 -2.94 -0.64 -5.93
CA TYR A 305 -4.03 -0.93 -6.86
C TYR A 305 -4.68 0.36 -7.33
N TYR A 306 -5.12 0.40 -8.58
CA TYR A 306 -5.92 1.51 -9.10
C TYR A 306 -7.37 1.07 -9.31
N ALA A 307 -8.30 1.87 -8.76
CA ALA A 307 -9.72 1.61 -8.81
C ALA A 307 -10.48 2.82 -9.34
N ILE A 308 -11.69 2.59 -9.86
CA ILE A 308 -12.60 3.62 -10.36
C ILE A 308 -13.80 3.68 -9.39
N PRO A 309 -14.12 4.83 -8.79
CA PRO A 309 -15.32 4.97 -7.98
C PRO A 309 -16.57 4.77 -8.81
N ARG A 310 -17.51 3.96 -8.31
CA ARG A 310 -18.76 3.64 -9.03
C ARG A 310 -19.64 4.86 -9.30
N ARG A 311 -19.57 5.87 -8.44
CA ARG A 311 -20.36 7.10 -8.56
C ARG A 311 -19.62 8.24 -9.26
N SER A 312 -18.46 7.96 -9.88
CA SER A 312 -17.81 8.92 -10.79
C SER A 312 -18.72 9.23 -11.99
N ALA A 313 -18.50 10.39 -12.59
CA ALA A 313 -19.27 10.83 -13.76
C ALA A 313 -19.18 9.80 -14.91
N PRO A 314 -20.32 9.31 -15.42
CA PRO A 314 -20.33 8.22 -16.41
C PRO A 314 -19.48 8.50 -17.65
N GLU A 315 -19.47 9.75 -18.11
CA GLU A 315 -18.72 10.21 -19.29
C GLU A 315 -17.20 10.13 -19.08
N LYS A 316 -16.72 10.12 -17.84
CA LYS A 316 -15.30 10.02 -17.51
C LYS A 316 -14.82 8.59 -17.28
N LYS A 317 -15.73 7.63 -17.05
CA LYS A 317 -15.34 6.25 -16.67
C LYS A 317 -14.49 5.55 -17.70
N GLN A 318 -14.76 5.76 -18.99
CA GLN A 318 -13.96 5.15 -20.06
C GLN A 318 -12.54 5.77 -20.13
N LEU A 319 -12.42 7.08 -19.93
CA LEU A 319 -11.12 7.75 -19.84
C LEU A 319 -10.36 7.28 -18.57
N ALA A 320 -11.06 7.17 -17.45
CA ALA A 320 -10.49 6.64 -16.22
C ALA A 320 -9.97 5.19 -16.42
N TRP A 321 -10.72 4.36 -17.14
CA TRP A 321 -10.30 2.99 -17.45
C TRP A 321 -9.08 2.95 -18.37
N GLN A 322 -9.03 3.78 -19.41
CA GLN A 322 -7.84 3.90 -20.26
C GLN A 322 -6.61 4.31 -19.43
N LEU A 323 -6.78 5.27 -18.51
CA LEU A 323 -5.72 5.70 -17.62
C LEU A 323 -5.26 4.58 -16.67
N VAL A 324 -6.19 3.82 -16.08
CA VAL A 324 -5.86 2.64 -15.28
C VAL A 324 -5.10 1.60 -16.08
N GLN A 325 -5.48 1.36 -17.34
CA GLN A 325 -4.76 0.45 -18.22
C GLN A 325 -3.31 0.92 -18.48
N GLU A 326 -3.08 2.19 -18.71
CA GLU A 326 -1.72 2.71 -18.89
C GLU A 326 -0.90 2.62 -17.59
N LEU A 327 -1.50 2.92 -16.44
CA LEU A 327 -0.84 2.82 -15.14
C LEU A 327 -0.43 1.38 -14.78
N THR A 328 -1.19 0.38 -15.25
CA THR A 328 -1.03 -1.00 -14.78
C THR A 328 -0.59 -1.99 -15.84
N MET A 329 -0.83 -1.72 -17.13
CA MET A 329 -0.64 -2.69 -18.22
C MET A 329 0.35 -2.24 -19.29
N ASP A 330 0.83 -1.01 -19.25
CA ASP A 330 1.90 -0.55 -20.13
C ASP A 330 3.25 -1.02 -19.57
N ARG A 331 3.93 -1.88 -20.32
CA ARG A 331 5.21 -2.49 -19.91
C ARG A 331 6.28 -1.44 -19.63
N GLN A 332 6.40 -0.42 -20.48
CA GLN A 332 7.45 0.59 -20.33
C GLN A 332 7.18 1.47 -19.12
N ARG A 333 5.92 1.85 -18.88
CA ARG A 333 5.52 2.65 -17.71
C ARG A 333 5.76 1.90 -16.39
N GLN A 334 5.46 0.61 -16.37
CA GLN A 334 5.74 -0.24 -15.20
C GLN A 334 7.24 -0.35 -14.93
N LEU A 335 8.08 -0.45 -15.97
CA LEU A 335 9.53 -0.45 -15.84
C LEU A 335 10.07 0.91 -15.39
N ASP A 336 9.56 2.01 -15.92
CA ASP A 336 9.97 3.35 -15.54
C ASP A 336 9.61 3.64 -14.07
N ALA A 337 8.42 3.22 -13.62
CA ALA A 337 8.02 3.28 -12.23
C ALA A 337 8.94 2.44 -11.33
N PHE A 338 9.32 1.25 -11.76
CA PHE A 338 10.24 0.41 -11.00
C PHE A 338 11.65 1.01 -10.94
N ARG A 339 12.17 1.53 -12.05
CA ARG A 339 13.52 2.13 -12.09
C ARG A 339 13.62 3.43 -11.27
N SER A 340 12.55 4.22 -11.25
CA SER A 340 12.56 5.54 -10.59
C SER A 340 12.05 5.54 -9.15
N GLN A 341 11.14 4.63 -8.81
CA GLN A 341 10.45 4.61 -7.50
C GLN A 341 10.47 3.24 -6.80
N ASP A 342 11.20 2.25 -7.36
CA ASP A 342 11.23 0.86 -6.90
C ASP A 342 9.85 0.18 -6.78
N ALA A 343 8.87 0.68 -7.54
CA ALA A 343 7.53 0.10 -7.64
C ALA A 343 7.60 -1.24 -8.39
N PHE A 344 7.78 -2.35 -7.67
CA PHE A 344 7.97 -3.67 -8.26
C PHE A 344 6.73 -4.09 -9.06
N PRO A 345 6.80 -4.27 -10.39
CA PRO A 345 5.63 -4.40 -11.24
C PRO A 345 4.84 -5.68 -10.98
N ALA A 346 3.52 -5.56 -10.88
CA ALA A 346 2.62 -6.70 -10.90
C ALA A 346 2.48 -7.32 -12.30
N LEU A 347 2.79 -6.57 -13.35
CA LEU A 347 2.71 -6.98 -14.75
C LEU A 347 3.84 -7.94 -15.13
N LEU A 348 3.52 -9.17 -15.54
CA LEU A 348 4.50 -10.20 -15.88
C LEU A 348 5.43 -9.78 -17.02
N ALA A 349 4.89 -9.16 -18.09
CA ALA A 349 5.70 -8.70 -19.21
C ALA A 349 6.77 -7.65 -18.83
N ALA A 350 6.58 -6.91 -17.74
CA ALA A 350 7.60 -6.02 -17.21
C ALA A 350 8.68 -6.80 -16.45
N GLN A 351 8.33 -7.89 -15.77
CA GLN A 351 9.28 -8.73 -15.04
C GLN A 351 10.21 -9.55 -15.94
N ASP A 352 9.86 -9.69 -17.22
CA ASP A 352 10.70 -10.38 -18.22
C ASP A 352 11.77 -9.47 -18.85
N ASP A 353 11.88 -8.19 -18.40
CA ASP A 353 12.89 -7.26 -18.88
C ASP A 353 14.28 -7.59 -18.31
N ALA A 354 15.33 -7.40 -19.13
CA ALA A 354 16.72 -7.62 -18.74
C ALA A 354 17.16 -6.77 -17.52
N PHE A 355 16.43 -5.71 -17.18
CA PHE A 355 16.64 -4.94 -15.96
C PHE A 355 16.53 -5.80 -14.69
N PHE A 356 15.68 -6.84 -14.72
CA PHE A 356 15.53 -7.75 -13.58
C PHE A 356 16.76 -8.59 -13.31
N ASP A 357 17.57 -8.86 -14.33
CA ASP A 357 18.77 -9.66 -14.21
C ASP A 357 20.02 -8.81 -13.88
N GLN A 358 19.86 -7.48 -13.76
CA GLN A 358 20.97 -6.59 -13.39
C GLN A 358 21.24 -6.61 -11.88
N PRO A 359 22.51 -6.48 -11.47
CA PRO A 359 22.88 -6.35 -10.07
C PRO A 359 22.28 -5.08 -9.45
N VAL A 360 22.00 -5.12 -8.15
CA VAL A 360 21.54 -3.96 -7.36
C VAL A 360 22.74 -3.39 -6.58
N PRO A 361 23.30 -2.23 -6.99
CA PRO A 361 24.52 -1.67 -6.37
C PRO A 361 24.38 -1.46 -4.85
N PHE A 362 23.25 -0.95 -4.39
CA PHE A 362 22.98 -0.75 -2.96
C PHE A 362 23.09 -2.05 -2.15
N LEU A 363 22.70 -3.18 -2.74
CA LEU A 363 22.82 -4.51 -2.15
C LEU A 363 24.14 -5.21 -2.50
N GLY A 364 25.21 -4.43 -2.73
CA GLY A 364 26.55 -4.94 -3.00
C GLY A 364 26.66 -5.77 -4.27
N GLY A 365 25.86 -5.47 -5.27
CA GLY A 365 25.86 -6.17 -6.56
C GLY A 365 25.04 -7.45 -6.58
N GLN A 366 24.22 -7.72 -5.56
CA GLN A 366 23.33 -8.89 -5.54
C GLN A 366 22.25 -8.77 -6.62
N HIS A 367 21.91 -9.89 -7.28
CA HIS A 367 20.81 -9.98 -8.27
C HIS A 367 19.45 -10.11 -7.55
N ALA A 368 19.15 -9.17 -6.68
CA ALA A 368 17.98 -9.22 -5.79
C ALA A 368 16.64 -9.21 -6.53
N ARG A 369 16.58 -8.58 -7.72
CA ARG A 369 15.35 -8.56 -8.52
C ARG A 369 14.93 -9.94 -9.01
N VAL A 370 15.90 -10.84 -9.26
CA VAL A 370 15.63 -12.25 -9.59
C VAL A 370 14.96 -12.94 -8.40
N LEU A 371 15.50 -12.76 -7.19
CA LEU A 371 14.91 -13.30 -5.96
C LEU A 371 13.45 -12.82 -5.79
N TRP A 372 13.21 -11.52 -5.97
CA TRP A 372 11.86 -10.96 -5.83
C TRP A 372 10.90 -11.44 -6.92
N ARG A 373 11.37 -11.58 -8.16
CA ARG A 373 10.57 -12.15 -9.28
C ARG A 373 10.14 -13.58 -8.98
N ASP A 374 11.06 -14.40 -8.48
CA ASP A 374 10.78 -15.79 -8.14
C ASP A 374 9.87 -15.91 -6.91
N ALA A 375 10.07 -15.04 -5.90
CA ALA A 375 9.21 -14.97 -4.74
C ALA A 375 7.77 -14.54 -5.11
N ALA A 376 7.61 -13.53 -5.97
CA ALA A 376 6.31 -13.04 -6.41
C ALA A 376 5.42 -14.14 -6.99
N ARG A 377 6.00 -15.09 -7.72
CA ARG A 377 5.28 -16.23 -8.32
C ARG A 377 4.81 -17.28 -7.31
N ARG A 378 5.35 -17.22 -6.07
CA ARG A 378 5.06 -18.18 -4.97
C ARG A 378 4.19 -17.60 -3.88
N ILE A 379 3.94 -16.29 -3.90
CA ILE A 379 3.07 -15.65 -2.92
C ILE A 379 1.65 -16.20 -3.05
N PRO A 380 1.05 -16.71 -1.96
CA PRO A 380 -0.33 -17.20 -2.00
C PRO A 380 -1.33 -16.06 -2.15
N VAL A 381 -2.48 -16.34 -2.74
CA VAL A 381 -3.62 -15.42 -2.75
C VAL A 381 -4.14 -15.28 -1.32
N VAL A 382 -4.24 -14.04 -0.84
CA VAL A 382 -4.78 -13.70 0.47
C VAL A 382 -6.03 -12.84 0.28
N LYS A 383 -7.14 -13.24 0.89
CA LYS A 383 -8.40 -12.49 0.80
C LYS A 383 -8.41 -11.33 1.78
N MET A 384 -8.72 -10.14 1.28
CA MET A 384 -8.80 -8.94 2.10
C MET A 384 -10.20 -8.76 2.67
N HIS A 385 -10.33 -8.79 3.99
CA HIS A 385 -11.60 -8.54 4.69
C HIS A 385 -11.83 -7.03 4.92
N LYS A 386 -13.11 -6.59 4.98
CA LYS A 386 -13.45 -5.17 5.26
C LYS A 386 -12.87 -4.63 6.57
N GLN A 387 -12.68 -5.49 7.55
CA GLN A 387 -12.17 -5.16 8.87
C GLN A 387 -10.64 -5.42 8.98
N HIS A 388 -9.94 -5.64 7.85
CA HIS A 388 -8.52 -6.02 7.88
C HIS A 388 -7.68 -5.02 8.69
N LYS A 389 -7.78 -3.71 8.36
CA LYS A 389 -7.03 -2.67 9.06
C LYS A 389 -7.38 -2.57 10.55
N PHE A 390 -8.67 -2.66 10.87
CA PHE A 390 -9.10 -2.69 12.28
C PHE A 390 -8.59 -3.92 13.02
N ALA A 391 -8.57 -5.08 12.36
CA ALA A 391 -8.04 -6.31 12.98
C ALA A 391 -6.54 -6.19 13.26
N ASP A 392 -5.79 -5.57 12.35
CA ASP A 392 -4.37 -5.29 12.53
C ASP A 392 -4.13 -4.42 13.78
N GLU A 393 -4.88 -3.32 13.91
CA GLU A 393 -4.83 -2.41 15.07
C GLU A 393 -5.18 -3.10 16.39
N VAL A 394 -6.22 -3.95 16.40
CA VAL A 394 -6.62 -4.72 17.59
C VAL A 394 -5.55 -5.71 18.01
N VAL A 395 -4.99 -6.44 17.03
CA VAL A 395 -3.93 -7.44 17.31
C VAL A 395 -2.65 -6.75 17.79
N ASP A 396 -2.31 -5.58 17.24
CA ASP A 396 -1.15 -4.80 17.71
C ASP A 396 -1.37 -4.30 19.15
N ALA A 397 -2.55 -3.78 19.48
CA ALA A 397 -2.87 -3.35 20.84
C ALA A 397 -2.80 -4.51 21.85
N GLU A 398 -3.23 -5.71 21.47
CA GLU A 398 -3.13 -6.88 22.34
C GLU A 398 -1.70 -7.40 22.45
N LEU A 399 -0.88 -7.26 21.40
CA LEU A 399 0.55 -7.51 21.51
C LEU A 399 1.21 -6.55 22.50
N ASP A 400 0.88 -5.26 22.48
CA ASP A 400 1.37 -4.29 23.48
C ASP A 400 0.97 -4.68 24.90
N ASN A 401 -0.27 -5.15 25.11
CA ASN A 401 -0.71 -5.67 26.40
C ASN A 401 0.14 -6.85 26.89
N VAL A 402 0.56 -7.73 26.00
CA VAL A 402 1.47 -8.84 26.32
C VAL A 402 2.87 -8.33 26.65
N LEU A 403 3.40 -7.39 25.87
CA LEU A 403 4.79 -6.95 25.97
C LEU A 403 5.04 -6.00 27.15
N GLU A 404 4.10 -5.08 27.40
CA GLU A 404 4.28 -4.01 28.39
C GLU A 404 3.61 -4.34 29.74
N TYR A 405 2.50 -5.07 29.74
CA TYR A 405 1.72 -5.37 30.94
C TYR A 405 1.74 -6.85 31.33
N GLY A 406 2.44 -7.71 30.57
CA GLY A 406 2.55 -9.14 30.89
C GLY A 406 1.24 -9.93 30.72
N LYS A 407 0.29 -9.43 29.93
CA LYS A 407 -0.96 -10.16 29.68
C LYS A 407 -0.67 -11.53 29.07
N PRO A 408 -1.28 -12.64 29.56
CA PRO A 408 -1.07 -13.95 28.97
C PRO A 408 -1.46 -13.98 27.49
N ILE A 409 -0.63 -14.55 26.63
CA ILE A 409 -0.85 -14.62 25.17
C ILE A 409 -2.21 -15.22 24.81
N PRO A 410 -2.64 -16.37 25.40
CA PRO A 410 -3.96 -16.92 25.10
C PRO A 410 -5.07 -15.92 25.39
N LYS A 411 -5.02 -15.22 26.53
CA LYS A 411 -6.02 -14.24 26.94
C LYS A 411 -6.04 -13.01 26.01
N ALA A 412 -4.87 -12.53 25.58
CA ALA A 412 -4.76 -11.42 24.64
C ALA A 412 -5.39 -11.76 23.29
N LEU A 413 -5.10 -12.94 22.76
CA LEU A 413 -5.66 -13.40 21.48
C LEU A 413 -7.16 -13.72 21.57
N GLU A 414 -7.65 -14.24 22.70
CA GLU A 414 -9.09 -14.43 22.96
C GLU A 414 -9.83 -13.09 23.00
N ASP A 415 -9.28 -12.07 23.67
CA ASP A 415 -9.89 -10.74 23.74
C ASP A 415 -9.91 -10.06 22.36
N ALA A 416 -8.81 -10.17 21.60
CA ALA A 416 -8.80 -9.73 20.19
C ALA A 416 -9.87 -10.45 19.37
N GLN A 417 -9.97 -11.77 19.47
CA GLN A 417 -10.95 -12.58 18.77
C GLN A 417 -12.38 -12.15 19.11
N ALA A 418 -12.70 -11.96 20.39
CA ALA A 418 -14.03 -11.55 20.84
C ALA A 418 -14.42 -10.16 20.27
N LEU A 419 -13.48 -9.21 20.26
CA LEU A 419 -13.69 -7.87 19.72
C LEU A 419 -13.95 -7.91 18.21
N LEU A 420 -13.17 -8.72 17.48
CA LEU A 420 -13.32 -8.86 16.03
C LEU A 420 -14.63 -9.54 15.66
N VAL A 421 -15.05 -10.58 16.37
CA VAL A 421 -16.36 -11.26 16.19
C VAL A 421 -17.49 -10.27 16.42
N HIS A 422 -17.45 -9.49 17.51
CA HIS A 422 -18.48 -8.49 17.80
C HIS A 422 -18.62 -7.45 16.68
N ARG A 423 -17.52 -7.00 16.10
CA ARG A 423 -17.53 -6.00 15.03
C ARG A 423 -17.84 -6.59 13.64
N ALA A 424 -17.44 -7.83 13.36
CA ALA A 424 -17.72 -8.48 12.08
C ALA A 424 -19.23 -8.68 11.83
N ASN A 425 -20.00 -8.78 12.91
CA ASN A 425 -21.46 -8.95 12.90
C ASN A 425 -22.25 -7.62 12.73
N ARG A 426 -21.56 -6.49 12.64
CA ARG A 426 -22.11 -5.16 12.35
C ARG A 426 -21.76 -4.73 10.92
#